data_0686e4e2a6f040ed7a6a556b7c08550a
#
_entry.id   0686e4e2a6f040ed7a6a556b7c08550a
#
_cell.length_a   1.000
_cell.length_b   1.000
_cell.length_c   1.000
_cell.angle_alpha   90.00
_cell.angle_beta   90.00
_cell.angle_gamma   90.00
#
_symmetry.space_group_name_H-M   'P 1'
#
loop_
_entity.id
_entity.type
_entity.pdbx_description
1 polymer ?
#
loop_
_entity_poly.entity_id
_entity_poly.type
_entity_poly.pdbx_seq_one_letter_code
_entity_poly.pdbx_strand_id
1 'polypeptide(L)'
;MIKSGSPEDLERMMARMDAESSRPIDDPAPIRDFPKYGRPLVYVGGIYGKAVGWTHKYGLIEWLDSADKYHMGWAHSSSIKRVEPDEWKGSSRL
;
A
#
# COMPACT_ATOMS: atom_id res chain seq x y z
N MET A 1 -15.20 27.43 -1.59
CA MET A 1 -14.87 26.61 -0.46
C MET A 1 -14.22 25.32 -0.93
N ILE A 2 -13.15 24.97 -0.33
CA ILE A 2 -12.47 23.75 -0.69
C ILE A 2 -12.99 22.62 0.17
N LYS A 3 -13.41 21.60 -0.50
CA LYS A 3 -13.85 20.42 0.19
C LYS A 3 -12.65 19.62 0.67
N SER A 4 -12.60 19.33 1.94
CA SER A 4 -11.60 18.39 2.45
C SER A 4 -11.91 17.00 1.90
N GLY A 5 -10.96 16.13 1.88
CA GLY A 5 -11.16 14.79 1.38
C GLY A 5 -12.25 14.05 2.13
N SER A 6 -12.73 12.96 1.55
CA SER A 6 -13.68 12.06 2.19
C SER A 6 -13.04 11.42 3.42
N PRO A 7 -13.83 10.82 4.32
CA PRO A 7 -13.26 10.06 5.44
C PRO A 7 -12.28 8.96 4.98
N GLU A 8 -12.53 8.38 3.80
CA GLU A 8 -11.63 7.39 3.23
C GLU A 8 -10.29 8.01 2.84
N ASP A 9 -10.30 9.22 2.28
CA ASP A 9 -9.06 9.91 1.94
C ASP A 9 -8.27 10.27 3.17
N LEU A 10 -8.96 10.70 4.24
CA LEU A 10 -8.32 11.01 5.49
C LEU A 10 -7.69 9.77 6.11
N GLU A 11 -8.41 8.65 6.09
CA GLU A 11 -7.91 7.38 6.59
C GLU A 11 -6.62 6.97 5.87
N ARG A 12 -6.62 7.09 4.54
CA ARG A 12 -5.44 6.75 3.74
C ARG A 12 -4.26 7.66 4.02
N MET A 13 -4.53 8.94 4.21
CA MET A 13 -3.49 9.90 4.54
C MET A 13 -2.88 9.60 5.90
N MET A 14 -3.69 9.28 6.89
CA MET A 14 -3.21 8.93 8.22
C MET A 14 -2.42 7.62 8.20
N ALA A 15 -2.88 6.64 7.44
CA ALA A 15 -2.16 5.39 7.28
C ALA A 15 -0.80 5.61 6.62
N ARG A 16 -0.71 6.54 5.67
CA ARG A 16 0.55 6.88 5.03
C ARG A 16 1.51 7.55 6.02
N MET A 17 1.01 8.45 6.85
CA MET A 17 1.84 9.09 7.86
C MET A 17 2.37 8.08 8.87
N ASP A 18 1.52 7.16 9.30
CA ASP A 18 1.94 6.09 10.20
C ASP A 18 3.00 5.20 9.55
N ALA A 19 2.81 4.87 8.29
CA ALA A 19 3.77 4.05 7.55
C ALA A 19 5.12 4.76 7.43
N GLU A 20 5.11 6.06 7.16
CA GLU A 20 6.36 6.83 7.06
C GLU A 20 7.08 6.87 8.41
N SER A 21 6.32 6.94 9.51
CA SER A 21 6.91 6.94 10.86
C SER A 21 7.46 5.58 11.25
N SER A 22 6.90 4.50 10.72
CA SER A 22 7.30 3.15 11.05
C SER A 22 8.14 2.49 9.97
N ARG A 23 8.72 3.28 9.08
CA ARG A 23 9.54 2.74 7.99
C ARG A 23 10.73 1.95 8.56
N PRO A 24 11.17 0.90 7.85
CA PRO A 24 12.31 0.11 8.29
C PRO A 24 13.57 0.97 8.42
N ILE A 25 14.22 0.88 9.57
CA ILE A 25 15.42 1.70 9.84
C ILE A 25 16.65 1.20 9.07
N ASP A 26 16.66 -0.03 8.61
CA ASP A 26 17.78 -0.57 7.85
C ASP A 26 17.74 -0.16 6.37
N ASP A 27 16.78 0.66 5.99
CA ASP A 27 16.64 1.12 4.61
C ASP A 27 16.31 2.61 4.59
N PRO A 28 17.33 3.48 4.62
CA PRO A 28 17.13 4.93 4.63
C PRO A 28 16.81 5.53 3.26
N ALA A 29 16.68 4.71 2.22
CA ALA A 29 16.41 5.21 0.89
C ALA A 29 15.09 5.99 0.86
N PRO A 30 14.97 7.04 0.02
CA PRO A 30 13.73 7.78 -0.11
C PRO A 30 12.59 6.87 -0.58
N ILE A 31 11.38 7.15 -0.11
CA ILE A 31 10.20 6.44 -0.58
C ILE A 31 9.86 6.97 -1.97
N ARG A 32 9.81 6.07 -2.95
CA ARG A 32 9.39 6.39 -4.31
C ARG A 32 7.98 5.88 -4.49
N ASP A 33 7.08 6.74 -4.95
CA ASP A 33 5.67 6.39 -5.09
C ASP A 33 5.35 5.92 -6.50
N PHE A 34 4.50 4.90 -6.60
CA PHE A 34 3.88 4.56 -7.87
C PHE A 34 2.79 5.58 -8.19
N PRO A 35 2.53 5.86 -9.47
CA PRO A 35 1.40 6.71 -9.83
C PRO A 35 0.10 6.16 -9.26
N LYS A 36 -0.78 7.04 -8.79
CA LYS A 36 -2.00 6.65 -8.11
C LYS A 36 -2.83 5.63 -8.89
N TYR A 37 -2.90 5.78 -10.19
CA TYR A 37 -3.68 4.86 -11.03
C TYR A 37 -2.85 3.79 -11.71
N GLY A 38 -1.58 3.69 -11.32
CA GLY A 38 -0.67 2.69 -11.87
C GLY A 38 -0.04 1.81 -10.81
N ARG A 39 -0.70 1.69 -9.65
CA ARG A 39 -0.17 0.87 -8.56
C ARG A 39 -0.24 -0.60 -8.93
N PRO A 40 0.89 -1.30 -8.86
CA PRO A 40 0.91 -2.74 -9.17
C PRO A 40 0.03 -3.55 -8.22
N LEU A 41 -0.64 -4.54 -8.76
CA LEU A 41 -1.39 -5.51 -7.97
C LEU A 41 -0.40 -6.53 -7.42
N VAL A 42 -0.47 -6.80 -6.12
CA VAL A 42 0.50 -7.67 -5.46
C VAL A 42 -0.15 -8.65 -4.51
N TYR A 43 0.60 -9.71 -4.22
CA TYR A 43 0.25 -10.71 -3.23
C TYR A 43 1.41 -10.82 -2.24
N VAL A 44 1.11 -10.70 -0.96
CA VAL A 44 2.10 -10.74 0.11
C VAL A 44 1.53 -11.51 1.30
N GLY A 45 2.09 -12.70 1.58
CA GLY A 45 1.75 -13.41 2.81
C GLY A 45 0.27 -13.68 3.02
N GLY A 46 -0.46 -14.02 1.97
CA GLY A 46 -1.90 -14.27 2.07
C GLY A 46 -2.76 -13.04 1.82
N ILE A 47 -2.15 -11.90 1.56
CA ILE A 47 -2.86 -10.63 1.37
C ILE A 47 -2.75 -10.20 -0.09
N TYR A 48 -3.87 -9.85 -0.69
CA TYR A 48 -3.91 -9.20 -1.99
C TYR A 48 -4.05 -7.69 -1.78
N GLY A 49 -3.09 -6.93 -2.27
CA GLY A 49 -3.09 -5.49 -2.11
C GLY A 49 -2.53 -4.79 -3.34
N LYS A 50 -2.21 -3.52 -3.18
CA LYS A 50 -1.57 -2.72 -4.23
C LYS A 50 -0.30 -2.10 -3.66
N ALA A 51 0.75 -2.06 -4.47
CA ALA A 51 1.98 -1.40 -4.07
C ALA A 51 1.82 0.11 -4.22
N VAL A 52 2.00 0.83 -3.13
CA VAL A 52 1.87 2.29 -3.09
C VAL A 52 3.20 2.94 -3.45
N GLY A 53 4.29 2.34 -2.98
CA GLY A 53 5.63 2.86 -3.20
C GLY A 53 6.67 1.83 -2.84
N TRP A 54 7.94 2.24 -2.93
CA TRP A 54 9.05 1.34 -2.61
C TRP A 54 10.24 2.12 -2.11
N THR A 55 11.12 1.42 -1.41
CA THR A 55 12.44 1.88 -1.06
C THR A 55 13.44 0.89 -1.65
N HIS A 56 14.68 0.91 -1.18
CA HIS A 56 15.69 0.01 -1.75
C HIS A 56 15.37 -1.47 -1.48
N LYS A 57 14.89 -1.80 -0.29
CA LYS A 57 14.67 -3.20 0.12
C LYS A 57 13.21 -3.54 0.39
N TYR A 58 12.32 -2.58 0.45
CA TYR A 58 10.95 -2.78 0.91
C TYR A 58 9.94 -2.19 -0.06
N GLY A 59 8.74 -2.74 -0.02
CA GLY A 59 7.59 -2.16 -0.69
C GLY A 59 6.57 -1.70 0.34
N LEU A 60 5.89 -0.60 0.06
CA LEU A 60 4.79 -0.10 0.87
C LEU A 60 3.51 -0.56 0.21
N ILE A 61 2.73 -1.35 0.94
CA ILE A 61 1.56 -2.05 0.40
C ILE A 61 0.30 -1.55 1.10
N GLU A 62 -0.77 -1.36 0.34
CA GLU A 62 -2.10 -1.07 0.87
C GLU A 62 -3.04 -2.23 0.61
N TRP A 63 -3.98 -2.48 1.52
CA TRP A 63 -4.98 -3.52 1.34
C TRP A 63 -6.20 -3.27 2.21
N LEU A 64 -7.31 -3.94 1.88
CA LEU A 64 -8.48 -3.99 2.74
C LEU A 64 -8.57 -5.37 3.35
N ASP A 65 -8.88 -5.45 4.65
CA ASP A 65 -9.08 -6.72 5.31
C ASP A 65 -10.50 -7.25 5.08
N SER A 66 -10.83 -8.39 5.71
CA SER A 66 -12.14 -9.01 5.53
C SER A 66 -13.31 -8.16 6.05
N ALA A 67 -13.03 -7.17 6.88
CA ALA A 67 -14.02 -6.22 7.37
C ALA A 67 -14.02 -4.92 6.55
N ASP A 68 -13.36 -4.91 5.39
CA ASP A 68 -13.19 -3.72 4.54
C ASP A 68 -12.43 -2.59 5.23
N LYS A 69 -11.62 -2.93 6.20
CA LYS A 69 -10.79 -1.92 6.87
C LYS A 69 -9.49 -1.75 6.11
N TYR A 70 -9.10 -0.48 5.92
CA TYR A 70 -7.90 -0.11 5.16
C TYR A 70 -6.64 -0.26 6.01
N HIS A 71 -5.61 -0.81 5.40
CA HIS A 71 -4.30 -0.97 6.01
C HIS A 71 -3.22 -0.54 5.04
N MET A 72 -2.09 -0.10 5.59
CA MET A 72 -0.89 0.18 4.82
C MET A 72 0.31 -0.26 5.64
N GLY A 73 1.22 -0.98 5.04
CA GLY A 73 2.38 -1.49 5.77
C GLY A 73 3.52 -1.86 4.85
N TRP A 74 4.66 -2.12 5.46
CA TRP A 74 5.90 -2.46 4.77
C TRP A 74 6.06 -3.96 4.64
N ALA A 75 6.58 -4.40 3.49
CA ALA A 75 6.96 -5.78 3.27
C ALA A 75 8.30 -5.82 2.57
N HIS A 76 9.13 -6.79 2.91
CA HIS A 76 10.41 -6.97 2.22
C HIS A 76 10.13 -7.28 0.76
N SER A 77 10.92 -6.70 -0.14
CA SER A 77 10.68 -6.85 -1.58
C SER A 77 10.66 -8.31 -2.02
N SER A 78 11.45 -9.16 -1.39
CA SER A 78 11.49 -10.59 -1.71
C SER A 78 10.20 -11.32 -1.37
N SER A 79 9.35 -10.74 -0.52
CA SER A 79 8.07 -11.33 -0.13
C SER A 79 6.91 -10.87 -1.00
N ILE A 80 7.15 -9.91 -1.88
CA ILE A 80 6.10 -9.30 -2.68
C ILE A 80 6.08 -9.93 -4.06
N LYS A 81 4.90 -10.44 -4.46
CA LYS A 81 4.71 -10.99 -5.81
C LYS A 81 3.75 -10.11 -6.57
N ARG A 82 4.12 -9.72 -7.78
CA ARG A 82 3.17 -9.08 -8.69
C ARG A 82 2.21 -10.13 -9.23
N VAL A 83 0.95 -9.77 -9.33
CA VAL A 83 -0.07 -10.66 -9.88
C VAL A 83 -0.83 -9.95 -11.00
N GLU A 84 -1.31 -10.76 -11.95
CA GLU A 84 -2.11 -10.23 -13.05
C GLU A 84 -3.50 -9.86 -12.56
N PRO A 85 -4.16 -8.89 -13.21
CA PRO A 85 -5.49 -8.45 -12.78
C PRO A 85 -6.52 -9.57 -12.65
N ASP A 86 -6.46 -10.55 -13.52
CA ASP A 86 -7.40 -11.69 -13.48
C ASP A 86 -7.10 -12.66 -12.35
N GLU A 87 -5.91 -12.60 -11.77
CA GLU A 87 -5.51 -13.46 -10.66
C GLU A 87 -5.61 -12.75 -9.30
N TRP A 88 -5.76 -11.44 -9.33
CA TRP A 88 -5.79 -10.65 -8.10
C TRP A 88 -7.15 -10.76 -7.42
N LYS A 89 -7.14 -11.17 -6.16
CA LYS A 89 -8.36 -11.44 -5.39
C LYS A 89 -8.61 -10.41 -4.30
N GLY A 90 -8.02 -9.26 -4.42
CA GLY A 90 -8.26 -8.18 -3.47
C GLY A 90 -9.61 -7.50 -3.70
N SER A 91 -9.92 -6.56 -2.82
CA SER A 91 -11.18 -5.83 -2.91
C SER A 91 -11.16 -4.82 -4.04
N SER A 92 -12.20 -4.81 -4.86
CA SER A 92 -12.36 -3.82 -5.91
C SER A 92 -12.54 -2.39 -5.34
N ARG A 93 -12.77 -2.28 -4.05
CA ARG A 93 -12.88 -0.99 -3.37
C ARG A 93 -11.53 -0.38 -3.05
N LEU A 94 -10.47 -1.14 -3.14
CA LEU A 94 -9.14 -0.65 -2.91
C LEU A 94 -8.67 0.25 -4.11
#